data_e5bfe61409d078e29ea1bcc728384970
#
_entry.id   e5bfe61409d078e29ea1bcc728384970
#
_cell.length_a   1.000
_cell.length_b   1.000
_cell.length_c   1.000
_cell.angle_alpha   90.00
_cell.angle_beta   90.00
_cell.angle_gamma   90.00
#
_symmetry.space_group_name_H-M   'P 1'
#
loop_
_entity.id
_entity.type
_entity.pdbx_description
1 polymer ?
#
loop_
_entity_poly.entity_id
_entity_poly.type
_entity_poly.pdbx_seq_one_letter_code
_entity_poly.pdbx_strand_id
1 'polypeptide(L)'
;MNLTTQLTTLRKQTDGLSRNERAKLCCDVAKQMEKAGEFEAAAEALEEFWPDRNEAPIVDDLENMTKANVMLRVGAMIGFLGSAGQISGSQERAKDLITEAVEIFEGVGDTVRTAEARGDLALCYWREGAFDEARINLADALSRLGDANGDLKAVLLIRAGVIEERTRRLQSALNFYNQAQPLVDGSADHVLKGSFHFEYGLVLRRLAAPENREDYLDRALIEYAAASFHYEQAGNQRYQGRVENNLGYLYFTIGRYKDAHRHLDRARHLFSNMKDVLVVASVDETRARVLLAENRPADAERLIRQSIRALERGGEQSLLAEALTTYGVVLARLGRHARSRELLERAMEVAEITGDREGAARAKISIIEELTSQTSADELAGEYRAAVSLLGDSQDPATSKRLIYSALRVVDALMPSPPVEPQVEESSWEGFSFKREVLKIEKRLIERALRDAGGSVTRASRLLGFRHHQSLIALINSRHRDLLGTRSAVRKRRHHLFSKPRKTRKMPKAGENGPSGAGESQPEVDASAVTAADESN
;
A
#
# COMPACT_ATOMS: atom_id res chain seq x y z
N MET A 1 -12.06 -22.57 -25.49
CA MET A 1 -11.71 -23.89 -26.08
C MET A 1 -10.98 -24.66 -24.98
N ASN A 2 -11.29 -25.96 -24.77
CA ASN A 2 -10.65 -26.70 -23.67
C ASN A 2 -9.15 -26.85 -23.96
N LEU A 3 -8.29 -26.64 -22.96
CA LEU A 3 -6.82 -26.67 -22.99
C LEU A 3 -6.29 -27.94 -23.71
N THR A 4 -6.83 -29.10 -23.32
CA THR A 4 -6.52 -30.40 -23.92
C THR A 4 -6.82 -30.40 -25.41
N THR A 5 -7.85 -29.69 -25.86
CA THR A 5 -8.20 -29.57 -27.27
C THR A 5 -7.19 -28.71 -28.03
N GLN A 6 -6.66 -27.64 -27.42
CA GLN A 6 -5.65 -26.79 -28.05
C GLN A 6 -4.32 -27.53 -28.22
N LEU A 7 -3.83 -28.21 -27.18
CA LEU A 7 -2.61 -29.02 -27.26
C LEU A 7 -2.76 -30.20 -28.25
N THR A 8 -3.93 -30.84 -28.27
CA THR A 8 -4.20 -31.91 -29.25
C THR A 8 -4.26 -31.37 -30.69
N THR A 9 -4.80 -30.17 -30.87
CA THR A 9 -4.84 -29.49 -32.18
C THR A 9 -3.43 -29.09 -32.62
N LEU A 10 -2.60 -28.56 -31.69
CA LEU A 10 -1.19 -28.24 -31.93
C LEU A 10 -0.45 -29.48 -32.46
N ARG A 11 -0.53 -30.61 -31.77
CA ARG A 11 0.10 -31.87 -32.18
C ARG A 11 -0.33 -32.35 -33.58
N LYS A 12 -1.58 -32.12 -33.96
CA LYS A 12 -2.08 -32.45 -35.33
C LYS A 12 -1.62 -31.43 -36.38
N GLN A 13 -1.47 -30.17 -36.01
CA GLN A 13 -1.03 -29.10 -36.91
C GLN A 13 0.47 -29.15 -37.19
N THR A 14 1.26 -29.81 -36.35
CA THR A 14 2.71 -29.96 -36.52
C THR A 14 3.10 -31.04 -37.54
N ASP A 15 2.19 -31.94 -37.90
CA ASP A 15 2.44 -32.99 -38.91
C ASP A 15 2.74 -32.38 -40.28
N GLY A 16 3.93 -32.67 -40.83
CA GLY A 16 4.40 -32.19 -42.14
C GLY A 16 5.09 -30.83 -42.16
N LEU A 17 5.19 -30.12 -41.02
CA LEU A 17 5.90 -28.86 -40.89
C LEU A 17 7.40 -29.09 -40.70
N SER A 18 8.23 -28.16 -41.22
CA SER A 18 9.65 -28.10 -40.88
C SER A 18 9.85 -27.82 -39.38
N ARG A 19 11.04 -28.10 -38.82
CA ARG A 19 11.35 -27.86 -37.43
C ARG A 19 11.21 -26.40 -37.05
N ASN A 20 11.61 -25.46 -37.93
CA ASN A 20 11.42 -24.01 -37.71
C ASN A 20 9.93 -23.62 -37.68
N GLU A 21 9.10 -24.15 -38.55
CA GLU A 21 7.66 -23.86 -38.56
C GLU A 21 6.96 -24.42 -37.31
N ARG A 22 7.35 -25.63 -36.88
CA ARG A 22 6.84 -26.19 -35.60
C ARG A 22 7.24 -25.32 -34.41
N ALA A 23 8.50 -24.87 -34.33
CA ALA A 23 8.96 -24.02 -33.27
C ALA A 23 8.21 -22.68 -33.21
N LYS A 24 7.96 -22.05 -34.37
CA LYS A 24 7.14 -20.83 -34.46
C LYS A 24 5.74 -21.06 -33.93
N LEU A 25 5.08 -22.13 -34.38
CA LEU A 25 3.71 -22.51 -33.95
C LEU A 25 3.66 -22.79 -32.43
N CYS A 26 4.63 -23.55 -31.89
CA CYS A 26 4.73 -23.84 -30.47
C CYS A 26 4.90 -22.55 -29.63
N CYS A 27 5.75 -21.64 -30.09
CA CYS A 27 5.94 -20.32 -29.44
C CYS A 27 4.66 -19.46 -29.45
N ASP A 28 3.92 -19.43 -30.56
CA ASP A 28 2.66 -18.69 -30.69
C ASP A 28 1.58 -19.27 -29.75
N VAL A 29 1.44 -20.58 -29.69
CA VAL A 29 0.51 -21.25 -28.78
C VAL A 29 0.93 -21.05 -27.33
N ALA A 30 2.21 -21.19 -26.98
CA ALA A 30 2.72 -20.93 -25.65
C ALA A 30 2.42 -19.48 -25.21
N LYS A 31 2.63 -18.49 -26.10
CA LYS A 31 2.30 -17.09 -25.83
C LYS A 31 0.82 -16.84 -25.58
N GLN A 32 -0.08 -17.55 -26.31
CA GLN A 32 -1.51 -17.47 -26.07
C GLN A 32 -1.89 -18.06 -24.71
N MET A 33 -1.31 -19.20 -24.33
CA MET A 33 -1.53 -19.85 -23.04
C MET A 33 -0.98 -19.01 -21.88
N GLU A 34 0.20 -18.40 -22.05
CA GLU A 34 0.77 -17.43 -21.11
C GLU A 34 -0.20 -16.27 -20.86
N LYS A 35 -0.76 -15.67 -21.91
CA LYS A 35 -1.77 -14.61 -21.79
C LYS A 35 -3.01 -15.08 -21.05
N ALA A 36 -3.43 -16.33 -21.24
CA ALA A 36 -4.55 -16.91 -20.52
C ALA A 36 -4.24 -17.24 -19.05
N GLY A 37 -2.97 -17.11 -18.61
CA GLY A 37 -2.52 -17.48 -17.27
C GLY A 37 -2.30 -18.98 -17.07
N GLU A 38 -2.23 -19.75 -18.18
CA GLU A 38 -2.10 -21.21 -18.20
C GLU A 38 -0.63 -21.61 -18.46
N PHE A 39 0.24 -21.28 -17.49
CA PHE A 39 1.69 -21.37 -17.67
C PHE A 39 2.21 -22.82 -17.80
N GLU A 40 1.59 -23.79 -17.11
CA GLU A 40 1.95 -25.20 -17.27
C GLU A 40 1.65 -25.69 -18.70
N ALA A 41 0.51 -25.31 -19.24
CA ALA A 41 0.14 -25.65 -20.61
C ALA A 41 1.02 -24.91 -21.64
N ALA A 42 1.45 -23.68 -21.35
CA ALA A 42 2.44 -22.97 -22.17
C ALA A 42 3.78 -23.73 -22.21
N ALA A 43 4.22 -24.27 -21.08
CA ALA A 43 5.42 -25.11 -21.01
C ALA A 43 5.24 -26.45 -21.76
N GLU A 44 4.05 -27.09 -21.68
CA GLU A 44 3.74 -28.31 -22.46
C GLU A 44 3.73 -28.01 -23.96
N ALA A 45 3.28 -26.86 -24.41
CA ALA A 45 3.32 -26.46 -25.81
C ALA A 45 4.76 -26.36 -26.36
N LEU A 46 5.75 -26.15 -25.50
CA LEU A 46 7.17 -26.09 -25.84
C LEU A 46 7.91 -27.42 -25.63
N GLU A 47 7.25 -28.51 -25.24
CA GLU A 47 7.85 -29.80 -24.87
C GLU A 47 8.81 -30.36 -25.94
N GLU A 48 8.52 -30.18 -27.25
CA GLU A 48 9.40 -30.61 -28.34
C GLU A 48 10.78 -29.94 -28.29
N PHE A 49 10.83 -28.69 -27.87
CA PHE A 49 12.04 -27.85 -27.80
C PHE A 49 12.59 -27.74 -26.39
N TRP A 50 11.81 -28.08 -25.38
CA TRP A 50 12.18 -28.01 -23.96
C TRP A 50 11.62 -29.23 -23.19
N PRO A 51 12.13 -30.46 -23.50
CA PRO A 51 11.63 -31.68 -22.88
C PRO A 51 12.01 -31.85 -21.41
N ASP A 52 13.17 -31.35 -20.99
CA ASP A 52 13.57 -31.32 -19.58
C ASP A 52 13.57 -29.87 -19.06
N ARG A 53 12.70 -29.62 -18.10
CA ARG A 53 12.53 -28.29 -17.51
C ARG A 53 13.76 -27.81 -16.71
N ASN A 54 14.67 -28.71 -16.39
CA ASN A 54 15.92 -28.41 -15.69
C ASN A 54 17.06 -28.07 -16.64
N GLU A 55 16.92 -28.33 -17.93
CA GLU A 55 17.95 -28.10 -18.95
C GLU A 55 17.62 -26.91 -19.86
N ALA A 56 18.56 -26.52 -20.68
CA ALA A 56 18.39 -25.49 -21.70
C ALA A 56 17.51 -26.05 -22.86
N PRO A 57 16.79 -25.17 -23.60
CA PRO A 57 16.04 -25.62 -24.76
C PRO A 57 16.94 -26.12 -25.90
N ILE A 58 16.46 -27.07 -26.68
CA ILE A 58 17.16 -27.67 -27.81
C ILE A 58 16.91 -26.83 -29.07
N VAL A 59 17.82 -25.93 -29.40
CA VAL A 59 17.63 -24.88 -30.43
C VAL A 59 18.72 -24.82 -31.50
N ASP A 60 19.71 -25.75 -31.49
CA ASP A 60 20.90 -25.67 -32.33
C ASP A 60 20.61 -25.74 -33.84
N ASP A 61 19.55 -26.45 -34.24
CA ASP A 61 19.14 -26.61 -35.65
C ASP A 61 18.13 -25.55 -36.11
N LEU A 62 17.83 -24.55 -35.30
CA LEU A 62 16.87 -23.51 -35.61
C LEU A 62 17.53 -22.28 -36.23
N GLU A 63 16.81 -21.63 -37.13
CA GLU A 63 17.19 -20.29 -37.63
C GLU A 63 17.27 -19.31 -36.47
N ASN A 64 18.20 -18.33 -36.51
CA ASN A 64 18.46 -17.39 -35.43
C ASN A 64 17.20 -16.74 -34.84
N MET A 65 16.28 -16.26 -35.69
CA MET A 65 15.03 -15.64 -35.22
C MET A 65 14.12 -16.65 -34.50
N THR A 66 14.06 -17.89 -34.98
CA THR A 66 13.26 -18.95 -34.37
C THR A 66 13.90 -19.42 -33.08
N LYS A 67 15.24 -19.60 -33.07
CA LYS A 67 16.04 -19.86 -31.88
C LYS A 67 15.74 -18.85 -30.77
N ALA A 68 15.88 -17.56 -31.08
CA ALA A 68 15.63 -16.48 -30.13
C ALA A 68 14.20 -16.46 -29.59
N ASN A 69 13.19 -16.74 -30.43
CA ASN A 69 11.80 -16.84 -29.98
C ASN A 69 11.57 -18.02 -28.99
N VAL A 70 12.16 -19.19 -29.27
CA VAL A 70 12.07 -20.33 -28.33
C VAL A 70 12.75 -19.99 -27.01
N MET A 71 13.95 -19.42 -27.05
CA MET A 71 14.71 -19.02 -25.86
C MET A 71 13.95 -17.99 -25.02
N LEU A 72 13.35 -16.97 -25.67
CA LEU A 72 12.53 -15.97 -25.00
C LEU A 72 11.32 -16.62 -24.28
N ARG A 73 10.58 -17.50 -24.98
CA ARG A 73 9.39 -18.15 -24.38
C ARG A 73 9.77 -19.11 -23.27
N VAL A 74 10.81 -19.93 -23.46
CA VAL A 74 11.30 -20.85 -22.42
C VAL A 74 11.82 -20.05 -21.21
N GLY A 75 12.60 -19.00 -21.43
CA GLY A 75 13.09 -18.12 -20.37
C GLY A 75 11.94 -17.50 -19.56
N ALA A 76 10.90 -16.98 -20.22
CA ALA A 76 9.71 -16.46 -19.57
C ALA A 76 9.00 -17.52 -18.70
N MET A 77 8.89 -18.76 -19.20
CA MET A 77 8.29 -19.89 -18.46
C MET A 77 9.14 -20.30 -17.26
N ILE A 78 10.46 -20.41 -17.42
CA ILE A 78 11.38 -20.71 -16.31
C ILE A 78 11.24 -19.65 -15.21
N GLY A 79 11.25 -18.37 -15.59
CA GLY A 79 11.11 -17.26 -14.63
C GLY A 79 9.78 -17.29 -13.89
N PHE A 80 8.68 -17.61 -14.57
CA PHE A 80 7.36 -17.65 -13.94
C PHE A 80 7.18 -18.91 -13.05
N LEU A 81 7.40 -20.09 -13.61
CA LEU A 81 7.20 -21.37 -12.91
C LEU A 81 8.20 -21.52 -11.74
N GLY A 82 9.44 -21.05 -11.95
CA GLY A 82 10.46 -21.06 -10.91
C GLY A 82 10.13 -20.13 -9.74
N SER A 83 9.52 -18.96 -10.00
CA SER A 83 9.02 -18.08 -8.96
C SER A 83 7.83 -18.71 -8.22
N ALA A 84 6.89 -19.29 -8.93
CA ALA A 84 5.73 -19.95 -8.34
C ALA A 84 6.11 -21.17 -7.48
N GLY A 85 7.12 -21.95 -7.93
CA GLY A 85 7.64 -23.11 -7.23
C GLY A 85 8.77 -22.81 -6.23
N GLN A 86 9.14 -21.54 -6.05
CA GLN A 86 10.29 -21.10 -5.21
C GLN A 86 11.60 -21.83 -5.56
N ILE A 87 11.83 -22.10 -6.85
CA ILE A 87 12.99 -22.83 -7.34
C ILE A 87 14.20 -21.90 -7.38
N SER A 88 15.21 -22.18 -6.54
CA SER A 88 16.45 -21.38 -6.49
C SER A 88 17.18 -21.38 -7.85
N GLY A 89 17.72 -20.21 -8.24
CA GLY A 89 18.46 -20.04 -9.51
C GLY A 89 17.59 -19.99 -10.77
N SER A 90 16.27 -20.11 -10.65
CA SER A 90 15.38 -20.08 -11.83
C SER A 90 15.39 -18.72 -12.54
N GLN A 91 15.49 -17.62 -11.79
CA GLN A 91 15.52 -16.29 -12.38
C GLN A 91 16.84 -16.05 -13.12
N GLU A 92 17.98 -16.51 -12.62
CA GLU A 92 19.27 -16.43 -13.34
C GLU A 92 19.20 -17.16 -14.67
N ARG A 93 18.75 -18.40 -14.67
CA ARG A 93 18.56 -19.18 -15.91
C ARG A 93 17.60 -18.50 -16.91
N ALA A 94 16.55 -17.92 -16.41
CA ALA A 94 15.59 -17.17 -17.24
C ALA A 94 16.27 -15.94 -17.87
N LYS A 95 17.04 -15.18 -17.08
CA LYS A 95 17.77 -14.00 -17.55
C LYS A 95 18.82 -14.34 -18.60
N ASP A 96 19.55 -15.45 -18.43
CA ASP A 96 20.55 -15.89 -19.39
C ASP A 96 19.91 -16.17 -20.77
N LEU A 97 18.84 -16.98 -20.80
CA LEU A 97 18.12 -17.30 -22.04
C LEU A 97 17.49 -16.07 -22.71
N ILE A 98 16.86 -15.18 -21.92
CA ILE A 98 16.23 -13.98 -22.46
C ILE A 98 17.30 -13.00 -22.96
N THR A 99 18.45 -12.88 -22.29
CA THR A 99 19.56 -12.02 -22.73
C THR A 99 20.13 -12.51 -24.05
N GLU A 100 20.37 -13.82 -24.21
CA GLU A 100 20.82 -14.36 -25.49
C GLU A 100 19.79 -14.10 -26.61
N ALA A 101 18.49 -14.21 -26.30
CA ALA A 101 17.43 -13.85 -27.25
C ALA A 101 17.48 -12.35 -27.62
N VAL A 102 17.71 -11.44 -26.64
CA VAL A 102 17.87 -10.00 -26.87
C VAL A 102 19.04 -9.75 -27.83
N GLU A 103 20.20 -10.37 -27.62
CA GLU A 103 21.39 -10.19 -28.47
C GLU A 103 21.11 -10.61 -29.90
N ILE A 104 20.41 -11.72 -30.11
CA ILE A 104 20.03 -12.17 -31.47
C ILE A 104 19.05 -11.19 -32.13
N PHE A 105 18.00 -10.72 -31.40
CA PHE A 105 17.04 -9.76 -31.95
C PHE A 105 17.70 -8.41 -32.28
N GLU A 106 18.62 -7.94 -31.44
CA GLU A 106 19.42 -6.74 -31.70
C GLU A 106 20.32 -6.90 -32.95
N GLY A 107 20.97 -8.06 -33.07
CA GLY A 107 21.84 -8.38 -34.21
C GLY A 107 21.11 -8.37 -35.56
N VAL A 108 19.82 -8.71 -35.58
CA VAL A 108 18.97 -8.66 -36.79
C VAL A 108 18.18 -7.36 -36.93
N GLY A 109 18.28 -6.46 -35.97
CA GLY A 109 17.59 -5.16 -35.97
C GLY A 109 16.08 -5.22 -35.69
N ASP A 110 15.57 -6.30 -35.08
CA ASP A 110 14.14 -6.41 -34.70
C ASP A 110 13.89 -5.66 -33.39
N THR A 111 13.59 -4.37 -33.51
CA THR A 111 13.35 -3.48 -32.34
C THR A 111 12.13 -3.89 -31.52
N VAL A 112 11.09 -4.45 -32.14
CA VAL A 112 9.86 -4.85 -31.48
C VAL A 112 10.09 -6.10 -30.61
N ARG A 113 10.77 -7.12 -31.18
CA ARG A 113 11.11 -8.33 -30.42
C ARG A 113 12.14 -8.06 -29.32
N THR A 114 13.10 -7.16 -29.60
CA THR A 114 14.04 -6.68 -28.56
C THR A 114 13.30 -6.02 -27.40
N ALA A 115 12.33 -5.15 -27.69
CA ALA A 115 11.54 -4.49 -26.65
C ALA A 115 10.67 -5.50 -25.85
N GLU A 116 10.08 -6.48 -26.52
CA GLU A 116 9.35 -7.57 -25.85
C GLU A 116 10.27 -8.35 -24.90
N ALA A 117 11.43 -8.78 -25.38
CA ALA A 117 12.38 -9.57 -24.60
C ALA A 117 12.93 -8.79 -23.39
N ARG A 118 13.26 -7.49 -23.57
CA ARG A 118 13.66 -6.63 -22.45
C ARG A 118 12.54 -6.43 -21.43
N GLY A 119 11.29 -6.35 -21.88
CA GLY A 119 10.13 -6.34 -21.00
C GLY A 119 9.98 -7.61 -20.18
N ASP A 120 10.30 -8.78 -20.76
CA ASP A 120 10.27 -10.06 -20.02
C ASP A 120 11.48 -10.21 -19.10
N LEU A 121 12.66 -9.70 -19.51
CA LEU A 121 13.85 -9.62 -18.65
C LEU A 121 13.59 -8.74 -17.42
N ALA A 122 12.89 -7.62 -17.58
CA ALA A 122 12.48 -6.76 -16.47
C ALA A 122 11.61 -7.49 -15.45
N LEU A 123 10.76 -8.44 -15.87
CA LEU A 123 9.98 -9.26 -14.94
C LEU A 123 10.84 -10.24 -14.14
N CYS A 124 11.95 -10.75 -14.70
CA CYS A 124 12.89 -11.57 -13.96
C CYS A 124 13.56 -10.76 -12.84
N TYR A 125 14.08 -9.57 -13.16
CA TYR A 125 14.65 -8.66 -12.17
C TYR A 125 13.63 -8.23 -11.11
N TRP A 126 12.40 -7.93 -11.51
CA TRP A 126 11.33 -7.61 -10.58
C TRP A 126 11.05 -8.73 -9.56
N ARG A 127 11.04 -10.00 -10.00
CA ARG A 127 10.82 -11.16 -9.13
C ARG A 127 11.94 -11.36 -8.11
N GLU A 128 13.16 -10.92 -8.43
CA GLU A 128 14.31 -10.93 -7.53
C GLU A 128 14.36 -9.70 -6.60
N GLY A 129 13.49 -8.71 -6.82
CA GLY A 129 13.53 -7.46 -6.08
C GLY A 129 14.55 -6.45 -6.60
N ALA A 130 15.21 -6.73 -7.73
CA ALA A 130 16.15 -5.83 -8.41
C ALA A 130 15.37 -4.80 -9.25
N PHE A 131 14.71 -3.88 -8.55
CA PHE A 131 13.76 -2.95 -9.17
C PHE A 131 14.42 -1.92 -10.09
N ASP A 132 15.66 -1.54 -9.83
CA ASP A 132 16.37 -0.56 -10.65
C ASP A 132 16.76 -1.16 -12.01
N GLU A 133 17.22 -2.39 -12.02
CA GLU A 133 17.50 -3.15 -13.24
C GLU A 133 16.23 -3.38 -14.07
N ALA A 134 15.12 -3.66 -13.39
CA ALA A 134 13.82 -3.80 -14.04
C ALA A 134 13.38 -2.48 -14.70
N ARG A 135 13.58 -1.32 -14.04
CA ARG A 135 13.32 0.02 -14.62
C ARG A 135 14.18 0.30 -15.85
N ILE A 136 15.47 0.00 -15.76
CA ILE A 136 16.41 0.23 -16.88
C ILE A 136 15.96 -0.56 -18.11
N ASN A 137 15.62 -1.84 -17.94
CA ASN A 137 15.16 -2.68 -19.06
C ASN A 137 13.83 -2.20 -19.64
N LEU A 138 12.87 -1.75 -18.82
CA LEU A 138 11.60 -1.21 -19.31
C LEU A 138 11.78 0.14 -20.01
N ALA A 139 12.65 1.01 -19.48
CA ALA A 139 12.94 2.30 -20.11
C ALA A 139 13.58 2.12 -21.49
N ASP A 140 14.54 1.20 -21.61
CA ASP A 140 15.14 0.86 -22.90
C ASP A 140 14.11 0.26 -23.88
N ALA A 141 13.27 -0.68 -23.40
CA ALA A 141 12.20 -1.28 -24.20
C ALA A 141 11.22 -0.23 -24.75
N LEU A 142 10.77 0.70 -23.88
CA LEU A 142 9.88 1.79 -24.27
C LEU A 142 10.53 2.77 -25.24
N SER A 143 11.82 3.09 -25.02
CA SER A 143 12.61 3.95 -25.91
C SER A 143 12.72 3.37 -27.32
N ARG A 144 12.95 2.05 -27.44
CA ARG A 144 13.05 1.34 -28.72
C ARG A 144 11.74 1.32 -29.51
N LEU A 145 10.60 1.27 -28.83
CA LEU A 145 9.29 1.37 -29.47
C LEU A 145 8.98 2.80 -29.93
N GLY A 146 9.58 3.82 -29.32
CA GLY A 146 9.35 5.22 -29.68
C GLY A 146 7.87 5.59 -29.68
N ASP A 147 7.41 6.17 -30.79
CA ASP A 147 6.01 6.59 -30.98
C ASP A 147 5.08 5.46 -31.48
N ALA A 148 5.58 4.23 -31.61
CA ALA A 148 4.75 3.10 -32.00
C ALA A 148 3.61 2.92 -31.00
N ASN A 149 2.39 2.87 -31.51
CA ASN A 149 1.20 2.60 -30.73
C ASN A 149 0.84 1.12 -30.86
N GLY A 150 0.45 0.49 -29.77
CA GLY A 150 0.01 -0.91 -29.80
C GLY A 150 0.04 -1.57 -28.43
N ASP A 151 -0.46 -2.80 -28.42
CA ASP A 151 -0.62 -3.59 -27.20
C ASP A 151 0.70 -3.83 -26.46
N LEU A 152 1.81 -4.03 -27.19
CA LEU A 152 3.13 -4.22 -26.55
C LEU A 152 3.54 -2.99 -25.73
N LYS A 153 3.38 -1.79 -26.28
CA LYS A 153 3.70 -0.55 -25.53
C LYS A 153 2.81 -0.41 -24.30
N ALA A 154 1.53 -0.73 -24.42
CA ALA A 154 0.62 -0.73 -23.28
C ALA A 154 1.06 -1.73 -22.19
N VAL A 155 1.44 -2.96 -22.56
CA VAL A 155 1.98 -3.97 -21.63
C VAL A 155 3.22 -3.45 -20.91
N LEU A 156 4.17 -2.84 -21.63
CA LEU A 156 5.41 -2.33 -21.02
C LEU A 156 5.13 -1.17 -20.06
N LEU A 157 4.21 -0.27 -20.40
CA LEU A 157 3.77 0.82 -19.51
C LEU A 157 3.07 0.28 -18.26
N ILE A 158 2.21 -0.74 -18.39
CA ILE A 158 1.57 -1.39 -17.26
C ILE A 158 2.63 -2.03 -16.35
N ARG A 159 3.60 -2.76 -16.92
CA ARG A 159 4.72 -3.37 -16.16
C ARG A 159 5.53 -2.31 -15.41
N ALA A 160 5.82 -1.16 -16.05
CA ALA A 160 6.50 -0.04 -15.40
C ALA A 160 5.66 0.50 -14.22
N GLY A 161 4.36 0.67 -14.42
CA GLY A 161 3.43 1.05 -13.36
C GLY A 161 3.45 0.07 -12.17
N VAL A 162 3.47 -1.24 -12.43
CA VAL A 162 3.56 -2.29 -11.39
C VAL A 162 4.87 -2.17 -10.59
N ILE A 163 6.01 -1.93 -11.26
CA ILE A 163 7.31 -1.77 -10.57
C ILE A 163 7.31 -0.54 -9.68
N GLU A 164 6.79 0.59 -10.17
CA GLU A 164 6.69 1.81 -9.38
C GLU A 164 5.72 1.65 -8.19
N GLU A 165 4.64 0.91 -8.38
CA GLU A 165 3.69 0.58 -7.31
C GLU A 165 4.36 -0.26 -6.21
N ARG A 166 5.13 -1.28 -6.58
CA ARG A 166 5.86 -2.14 -5.63
C ARG A 166 6.93 -1.38 -4.86
N THR A 167 7.54 -0.39 -5.47
CA THR A 167 8.53 0.49 -4.82
C THR A 167 7.90 1.71 -4.14
N ARG A 168 6.55 1.71 -3.97
CA ARG A 168 5.77 2.76 -3.31
C ARG A 168 5.83 4.14 -3.99
N ARG A 169 6.28 4.22 -5.23
CA ARG A 169 6.24 5.43 -6.04
C ARG A 169 4.88 5.57 -6.75
N LEU A 170 3.82 5.69 -5.94
CA LEU A 170 2.43 5.58 -6.43
C LEU A 170 2.06 6.64 -7.48
N GLN A 171 2.60 7.86 -7.38
CA GLN A 171 2.38 8.91 -8.39
C GLN A 171 3.07 8.58 -9.71
N SER A 172 4.26 7.99 -9.68
CA SER A 172 4.94 7.51 -10.89
C SER A 172 4.15 6.36 -11.53
N ALA A 173 3.65 5.42 -10.73
CA ALA A 173 2.77 4.36 -11.22
C ALA A 173 1.52 4.93 -11.91
N LEU A 174 0.85 5.89 -11.28
CA LEU A 174 -0.32 6.57 -11.84
C LEU A 174 0.00 7.21 -13.21
N ASN A 175 1.17 7.85 -13.34
CA ASN A 175 1.61 8.44 -14.60
C ASN A 175 1.78 7.40 -15.72
N PHE A 176 2.34 6.23 -15.42
CA PHE A 176 2.46 5.14 -16.40
C PHE A 176 1.08 4.60 -16.83
N TYR A 177 0.14 4.44 -15.90
CA TYR A 177 -1.22 4.02 -16.26
C TYR A 177 -1.96 5.06 -17.09
N ASN A 178 -1.81 6.35 -16.79
CA ASN A 178 -2.38 7.42 -17.61
C ASN A 178 -1.82 7.43 -19.05
N GLN A 179 -0.55 7.08 -19.23
CA GLN A 179 0.05 6.91 -20.56
C GLN A 179 -0.44 5.64 -21.27
N ALA A 180 -0.67 4.56 -20.53
CA ALA A 180 -1.17 3.31 -21.08
C ALA A 180 -2.64 3.38 -21.50
N GLN A 181 -3.47 4.16 -20.81
CA GLN A 181 -4.92 4.21 -20.98
C GLN A 181 -5.37 4.37 -22.44
N PRO A 182 -4.92 5.36 -23.22
CA PRO A 182 -5.37 5.54 -24.60
C PRO A 182 -5.01 4.35 -25.51
N LEU A 183 -3.90 3.64 -25.22
CA LEU A 183 -3.50 2.44 -25.94
C LEU A 183 -4.41 1.26 -25.60
N VAL A 184 -4.73 1.10 -24.33
CA VAL A 184 -5.62 0.06 -23.81
C VAL A 184 -7.05 0.28 -24.31
N ASP A 185 -7.54 1.51 -24.34
CA ASP A 185 -8.88 1.84 -24.86
C ASP A 185 -9.04 1.42 -26.33
N GLY A 186 -7.99 1.61 -27.13
CA GLY A 186 -7.93 1.22 -28.55
C GLY A 186 -7.69 -0.29 -28.79
N SER A 187 -7.30 -1.06 -27.80
CA SER A 187 -7.01 -2.50 -27.94
C SER A 187 -8.29 -3.33 -28.04
N ALA A 188 -8.22 -4.44 -28.77
CA ALA A 188 -9.24 -5.49 -28.75
C ALA A 188 -8.96 -6.60 -27.71
N ASP A 189 -7.78 -6.59 -27.07
CA ASP A 189 -7.33 -7.62 -26.13
C ASP A 189 -7.97 -7.42 -24.75
N HIS A 190 -8.95 -8.25 -24.43
CA HIS A 190 -9.63 -8.22 -23.13
C HIS A 190 -8.71 -8.58 -21.95
N VAL A 191 -7.66 -9.41 -22.16
CA VAL A 191 -6.70 -9.72 -21.08
C VAL A 191 -5.88 -8.49 -20.74
N LEU A 192 -5.42 -7.76 -21.76
CA LEU A 192 -4.69 -6.49 -21.58
C LEU A 192 -5.55 -5.46 -20.85
N LYS A 193 -6.80 -5.27 -21.28
CA LYS A 193 -7.75 -4.38 -20.61
C LYS A 193 -7.99 -4.78 -19.16
N GLY A 194 -8.21 -6.06 -18.91
CA GLY A 194 -8.39 -6.59 -17.56
C GLY A 194 -7.19 -6.33 -16.65
N SER A 195 -5.97 -6.57 -17.17
CA SER A 195 -4.73 -6.28 -16.43
C SER A 195 -4.56 -4.80 -16.12
N PHE A 196 -4.81 -3.94 -17.09
CA PHE A 196 -4.73 -2.49 -16.90
C PHE A 196 -5.67 -2.01 -15.79
N HIS A 197 -6.95 -2.32 -15.92
CA HIS A 197 -7.97 -1.89 -14.96
C HIS A 197 -7.71 -2.47 -13.55
N PHE A 198 -7.20 -3.69 -13.46
CA PHE A 198 -6.85 -4.31 -12.17
C PHE A 198 -5.72 -3.56 -11.47
N GLU A 199 -4.60 -3.36 -12.16
CA GLU A 199 -3.41 -2.71 -11.58
C GLU A 199 -3.67 -1.22 -11.34
N TYR A 200 -4.40 -0.54 -12.21
CA TYR A 200 -4.80 0.85 -12.00
C TYR A 200 -5.70 1.01 -10.77
N GLY A 201 -6.71 0.15 -10.62
CA GLY A 201 -7.57 0.11 -9.45
C GLY A 201 -6.78 -0.15 -8.15
N LEU A 202 -5.74 -0.98 -8.20
CA LEU A 202 -4.86 -1.24 -7.06
C LEU A 202 -4.11 0.02 -6.62
N VAL A 203 -3.54 0.78 -7.55
CA VAL A 203 -2.84 2.04 -7.25
C VAL A 203 -3.79 3.09 -6.70
N LEU A 204 -4.98 3.26 -7.30
CA LEU A 204 -6.00 4.19 -6.79
C LEU A 204 -6.39 3.85 -5.35
N ARG A 205 -6.64 2.58 -5.05
CA ARG A 205 -6.94 2.11 -3.69
C ARG A 205 -5.82 2.43 -2.70
N ARG A 206 -4.55 2.27 -3.12
CA ARG A 206 -3.39 2.57 -2.26
C ARG A 206 -3.19 4.07 -2.04
N LEU A 207 -3.50 4.91 -3.03
CA LEU A 207 -3.43 6.37 -2.92
C LEU A 207 -4.55 6.95 -2.04
N ALA A 208 -5.69 6.27 -1.94
CA ALA A 208 -6.87 6.78 -1.23
C ALA A 208 -6.60 7.13 0.24
N ALA A 209 -5.89 6.27 0.97
CA ALA A 209 -5.64 6.45 2.40
C ALA A 209 -4.60 7.56 2.72
N PRO A 210 -3.40 7.60 2.07
CA PRO A 210 -2.41 8.65 2.32
C PRO A 210 -2.90 10.04 1.94
N GLU A 211 -3.70 10.14 0.87
CA GLU A 211 -4.18 11.43 0.35
C GLU A 211 -5.56 11.81 0.92
N ASN A 212 -6.16 10.97 1.78
CA ASN A 212 -7.52 11.12 2.31
C ASN A 212 -8.55 11.38 1.19
N ARG A 213 -8.47 10.62 0.09
CA ARG A 213 -9.23 10.76 -1.15
C ARG A 213 -10.26 9.64 -1.31
N GLU A 214 -11.48 9.88 -0.83
CA GLU A 214 -12.59 8.92 -0.99
C GLU A 214 -12.95 8.69 -2.47
N ASP A 215 -12.80 9.71 -3.33
CA ASP A 215 -13.02 9.61 -4.77
C ASP A 215 -12.09 8.56 -5.44
N TYR A 216 -10.92 8.31 -4.88
CA TYR A 216 -10.04 7.24 -5.37
C TYR A 216 -10.57 5.85 -5.05
N LEU A 217 -11.31 5.67 -3.94
CA LEU A 217 -11.97 4.41 -3.62
C LEU A 217 -13.11 4.12 -4.60
N ASP A 218 -13.92 5.13 -4.92
CA ASP A 218 -15.00 5.01 -5.90
C ASP A 218 -14.45 4.68 -7.30
N ARG A 219 -13.38 5.36 -7.71
CA ARG A 219 -12.69 5.02 -8.97
C ARG A 219 -12.11 3.62 -8.95
N ALA A 220 -11.48 3.19 -7.86
CA ALA A 220 -10.94 1.85 -7.73
C ALA A 220 -12.04 0.77 -7.86
N LEU A 221 -13.24 1.02 -7.35
CA LEU A 221 -14.40 0.14 -7.55
C LEU A 221 -14.78 0.03 -9.04
N ILE A 222 -14.81 1.16 -9.76
CA ILE A 222 -15.09 1.19 -11.20
C ILE A 222 -14.02 0.41 -11.97
N GLU A 223 -12.76 0.65 -11.68
CA GLU A 223 -11.64 -0.01 -12.34
C GLU A 223 -11.65 -1.54 -12.10
N TYR A 224 -11.88 -1.98 -10.87
CA TYR A 224 -12.00 -3.41 -10.57
C TYR A 224 -13.24 -4.03 -11.24
N ALA A 225 -14.37 -3.32 -11.33
CA ALA A 225 -15.53 -3.81 -12.05
C ALA A 225 -15.24 -3.98 -13.56
N ALA A 226 -14.54 -3.01 -14.17
CA ALA A 226 -14.07 -3.11 -15.54
C ALA A 226 -13.10 -4.28 -15.73
N ALA A 227 -12.15 -4.48 -14.80
CA ALA A 227 -11.23 -5.63 -14.83
C ALA A 227 -11.98 -6.96 -14.78
N SER A 228 -12.95 -7.10 -13.87
CA SER A 228 -13.77 -8.33 -13.77
C SER A 228 -14.52 -8.61 -15.08
N PHE A 229 -15.16 -7.59 -15.67
CA PHE A 229 -15.84 -7.70 -16.96
C PHE A 229 -14.88 -8.16 -18.07
N HIS A 230 -13.71 -7.54 -18.19
CA HIS A 230 -12.77 -7.88 -19.26
C HIS A 230 -12.16 -9.27 -19.10
N TYR A 231 -11.84 -9.70 -17.87
CA TYR A 231 -11.39 -11.07 -17.65
C TYR A 231 -12.48 -12.10 -17.87
N GLU A 232 -13.75 -11.77 -17.59
CA GLU A 232 -14.89 -12.61 -17.94
C GLU A 232 -15.02 -12.78 -19.48
N GLN A 233 -14.92 -11.68 -20.24
CA GLN A 233 -14.93 -11.72 -21.72
C GLN A 233 -13.76 -12.53 -22.30
N ALA A 234 -12.61 -12.46 -21.64
CA ALA A 234 -11.44 -13.26 -22.01
C ALA A 234 -11.54 -14.73 -21.60
N GLY A 235 -12.54 -15.12 -20.81
CA GLY A 235 -12.65 -16.45 -20.22
C GLY A 235 -11.56 -16.75 -19.17
N ASN A 236 -10.86 -15.71 -18.67
CA ASN A 236 -9.77 -15.86 -17.72
C ASN A 236 -10.29 -15.89 -16.27
N GLN A 237 -10.77 -17.07 -15.87
CA GLN A 237 -11.41 -17.28 -14.58
C GLN A 237 -10.46 -17.03 -13.38
N ARG A 238 -9.16 -17.31 -13.54
CA ARG A 238 -8.17 -17.13 -12.48
C ARG A 238 -8.01 -15.64 -12.12
N TYR A 239 -7.79 -14.79 -13.12
CA TYR A 239 -7.66 -13.36 -12.89
C TYR A 239 -8.99 -12.71 -12.51
N GLN A 240 -10.10 -13.15 -13.09
CA GLN A 240 -11.45 -12.74 -12.65
C GLN A 240 -11.66 -13.03 -11.16
N GLY A 241 -11.32 -14.23 -10.68
CA GLY A 241 -11.42 -14.58 -9.27
C GLY A 241 -10.56 -13.69 -8.36
N ARG A 242 -9.35 -13.32 -8.82
CA ARG A 242 -8.48 -12.36 -8.08
C ARG A 242 -9.11 -10.97 -7.99
N VAL A 243 -9.71 -10.48 -9.07
CA VAL A 243 -10.42 -9.20 -9.07
C VAL A 243 -11.62 -9.23 -8.13
N GLU A 244 -12.41 -10.29 -8.18
CA GLU A 244 -13.58 -10.46 -7.30
C GLU A 244 -13.17 -10.50 -5.81
N ASN A 245 -12.04 -11.13 -5.47
CA ASN A 245 -11.50 -11.10 -4.11
C ASN A 245 -11.08 -9.68 -3.70
N ASN A 246 -10.42 -8.93 -4.58
CA ASN A 246 -10.03 -7.53 -4.30
C ASN A 246 -11.26 -6.59 -4.17
N LEU A 247 -12.29 -6.79 -4.98
CA LEU A 247 -13.58 -6.11 -4.82
C LEU A 247 -14.20 -6.42 -3.45
N GLY A 248 -14.23 -7.69 -3.07
CA GLY A 248 -14.72 -8.11 -1.76
C GLY A 248 -13.97 -7.43 -0.62
N TYR A 249 -12.64 -7.39 -0.70
CA TYR A 249 -11.81 -6.69 0.28
C TYR A 249 -12.06 -5.18 0.28
N LEU A 250 -12.20 -4.54 -0.88
CA LEU A 250 -12.48 -3.10 -0.97
C LEU A 250 -13.85 -2.77 -0.39
N TYR A 251 -14.89 -3.54 -0.71
CA TYR A 251 -16.22 -3.37 -0.10
C TYR A 251 -16.20 -3.59 1.41
N PHE A 252 -15.39 -4.53 1.90
CA PHE A 252 -15.15 -4.71 3.33
C PHE A 252 -14.55 -3.46 3.97
N THR A 253 -13.52 -2.88 3.38
CA THR A 253 -12.82 -1.69 3.94
C THR A 253 -13.71 -0.45 4.01
N ILE A 254 -14.69 -0.31 3.10
CA ILE A 254 -15.65 0.79 3.12
C ILE A 254 -16.95 0.46 3.88
N GLY A 255 -17.00 -0.69 4.59
CA GLY A 255 -18.13 -1.08 5.44
C GLY A 255 -19.36 -1.64 4.70
N ARG A 256 -19.26 -1.90 3.39
CA ARG A 256 -20.35 -2.47 2.58
C ARG A 256 -20.31 -3.99 2.60
N TYR A 257 -20.56 -4.60 3.77
CA TYR A 257 -20.36 -6.03 4.01
C TYR A 257 -21.20 -6.95 3.12
N LYS A 258 -22.43 -6.59 2.77
CA LYS A 258 -23.28 -7.38 1.85
C LYS A 258 -22.65 -7.50 0.46
N ASP A 259 -22.10 -6.41 -0.06
CA ASP A 259 -21.40 -6.42 -1.34
C ASP A 259 -20.08 -7.19 -1.23
N ALA A 260 -19.35 -7.03 -0.12
CA ALA A 260 -18.15 -7.81 0.15
C ALA A 260 -18.43 -9.33 0.06
N HIS A 261 -19.46 -9.83 0.75
CA HIS A 261 -19.83 -11.26 0.69
C HIS A 261 -20.16 -11.70 -0.73
N ARG A 262 -20.93 -10.91 -1.49
CA ARG A 262 -21.30 -11.26 -2.87
C ARG A 262 -20.07 -11.46 -3.76
N HIS A 263 -19.10 -10.56 -3.69
CA HIS A 263 -17.87 -10.64 -4.48
C HIS A 263 -16.95 -11.78 -4.00
N LEU A 264 -16.81 -11.98 -2.69
CA LEU A 264 -16.05 -13.08 -2.12
C LEU A 264 -16.68 -14.46 -2.44
N ASP A 265 -18.01 -14.56 -2.50
CA ASP A 265 -18.70 -15.79 -2.93
C ASP A 265 -18.40 -16.09 -4.40
N ARG A 266 -18.37 -15.07 -5.27
CA ARG A 266 -17.96 -15.23 -6.68
C ARG A 266 -16.51 -15.68 -6.80
N ALA A 267 -15.59 -15.02 -6.10
CA ALA A 267 -14.18 -15.42 -6.08
C ALA A 267 -14.01 -16.88 -5.64
N ARG A 268 -14.66 -17.22 -4.53
CA ARG A 268 -14.64 -18.59 -3.98
C ARG A 268 -15.16 -19.62 -4.98
N HIS A 269 -16.27 -19.31 -5.68
CA HIS A 269 -16.84 -20.19 -6.69
C HIS A 269 -15.87 -20.44 -7.86
N LEU A 270 -15.25 -19.37 -8.40
CA LEU A 270 -14.28 -19.46 -9.48
C LEU A 270 -13.08 -20.34 -9.09
N PHE A 271 -12.46 -20.09 -7.94
CA PHE A 271 -11.31 -20.87 -7.49
C PHE A 271 -11.66 -22.30 -7.09
N SER A 272 -12.88 -22.54 -6.57
CA SER A 272 -13.37 -23.91 -6.30
C SER A 272 -13.52 -24.72 -7.58
N ASN A 273 -14.00 -24.12 -8.67
CA ASN A 273 -14.12 -24.78 -9.97
C ASN A 273 -12.75 -25.16 -10.54
N MET A 274 -11.73 -24.36 -10.27
CA MET A 274 -10.33 -24.63 -10.63
C MET A 274 -9.63 -25.60 -9.68
N LYS A 275 -10.30 -26.03 -8.60
CA LYS A 275 -9.74 -26.87 -7.52
C LYS A 275 -8.53 -26.25 -6.83
N ASP A 276 -8.41 -24.91 -6.86
CA ASP A 276 -7.33 -24.15 -6.22
C ASP A 276 -7.66 -23.95 -4.73
N VAL A 277 -7.38 -24.99 -3.94
CA VAL A 277 -7.76 -25.06 -2.52
C VAL A 277 -7.07 -23.97 -1.68
N LEU A 278 -5.84 -23.59 -2.06
CA LEU A 278 -5.06 -22.60 -1.31
C LEU A 278 -5.62 -21.20 -1.50
N VAL A 279 -5.97 -20.83 -2.72
CA VAL A 279 -6.59 -19.54 -3.00
C VAL A 279 -8.01 -19.48 -2.42
N VAL A 280 -8.77 -20.58 -2.44
CA VAL A 280 -10.06 -20.66 -1.73
C VAL A 280 -9.87 -20.37 -0.24
N ALA A 281 -8.83 -20.93 0.39
CA ALA A 281 -8.54 -20.70 1.79
C ALA A 281 -8.22 -19.21 2.09
N SER A 282 -7.50 -18.52 1.19
CA SER A 282 -7.24 -17.08 1.28
C SER A 282 -8.52 -16.24 1.13
N VAL A 283 -9.40 -16.59 0.20
CA VAL A 283 -10.72 -15.93 0.06
C VAL A 283 -11.56 -16.12 1.33
N ASP A 284 -11.57 -17.33 1.88
CA ASP A 284 -12.33 -17.65 3.10
C ASP A 284 -11.73 -16.94 4.33
N GLU A 285 -10.41 -16.67 4.36
CA GLU A 285 -9.78 -15.80 5.37
C GLU A 285 -10.35 -14.38 5.29
N THR A 286 -10.40 -13.79 4.11
CA THR A 286 -11.00 -12.46 3.90
C THR A 286 -12.47 -12.44 4.33
N ARG A 287 -13.24 -13.49 4.04
CA ARG A 287 -14.63 -13.63 4.52
C ARG A 287 -14.73 -13.70 6.03
N ALA A 288 -13.79 -14.39 6.70
CA ALA A 288 -13.76 -14.43 8.16
C ALA A 288 -13.54 -13.03 8.76
N ARG A 289 -12.73 -12.19 8.13
CA ARG A 289 -12.55 -10.78 8.54
C ARG A 289 -13.82 -9.96 8.35
N VAL A 290 -14.57 -10.17 7.27
CA VAL A 290 -15.88 -9.53 7.07
C VAL A 290 -16.85 -9.95 8.18
N LEU A 291 -16.93 -11.25 8.51
CA LEU A 291 -17.79 -11.77 9.59
C LEU A 291 -17.40 -11.22 10.97
N LEU A 292 -16.11 -11.03 11.23
CA LEU A 292 -15.64 -10.35 12.45
C LEU A 292 -16.14 -8.90 12.53
N ALA A 293 -16.09 -8.16 11.43
CA ALA A 293 -16.58 -6.78 11.37
C ALA A 293 -18.11 -6.69 11.53
N GLU A 294 -18.84 -7.74 11.11
CA GLU A 294 -20.27 -7.90 11.36
C GLU A 294 -20.60 -8.37 12.79
N ASN A 295 -19.60 -8.51 13.66
CA ASN A 295 -19.74 -9.05 15.02
C ASN A 295 -20.28 -10.49 15.05
N ARG A 296 -19.82 -11.34 14.13
CA ARG A 296 -20.18 -12.76 13.98
C ARG A 296 -18.97 -13.69 14.17
N PRO A 297 -18.29 -13.65 15.33
CA PRO A 297 -17.04 -14.38 15.53
C PRO A 297 -17.20 -15.91 15.48
N ALA A 298 -18.38 -16.46 15.85
CA ALA A 298 -18.63 -17.90 15.78
C ALA A 298 -18.71 -18.42 14.33
N ASP A 299 -19.25 -17.62 13.41
CA ASP A 299 -19.27 -17.95 11.98
C ASP A 299 -17.87 -17.83 11.38
N ALA A 300 -17.13 -16.79 11.76
CA ALA A 300 -15.73 -16.61 11.37
C ALA A 300 -14.86 -17.79 11.85
N GLU A 301 -15.06 -18.29 13.08
CA GLU A 301 -14.30 -19.45 13.59
C GLU A 301 -14.48 -20.69 12.72
N ARG A 302 -15.71 -21.00 12.32
CA ARG A 302 -15.99 -22.18 11.49
C ARG A 302 -15.26 -22.11 10.15
N LEU A 303 -15.24 -20.93 9.56
CA LEU A 303 -14.63 -20.69 8.26
C LEU A 303 -13.10 -20.72 8.33
N ILE A 304 -12.49 -19.94 9.23
CA ILE A 304 -11.04 -19.78 9.32
C ILE A 304 -10.31 -21.08 9.70
N ARG A 305 -10.94 -21.95 10.52
CA ARG A 305 -10.38 -23.25 10.85
C ARG A 305 -10.23 -24.17 9.65
N GLN A 306 -11.12 -24.08 8.65
CA GLN A 306 -11.00 -24.83 7.42
C GLN A 306 -9.86 -24.29 6.56
N SER A 307 -9.74 -22.96 6.46
CA SER A 307 -8.67 -22.30 5.73
C SER A 307 -7.28 -22.66 6.28
N ILE A 308 -7.10 -22.60 7.61
CA ILE A 308 -5.82 -22.97 8.24
C ILE A 308 -5.42 -24.41 7.90
N ARG A 309 -6.35 -25.38 8.01
CA ARG A 309 -6.05 -26.78 7.67
C ARG A 309 -5.61 -26.96 6.20
N ALA A 310 -6.19 -26.19 5.29
CA ALA A 310 -5.82 -26.22 3.89
C ALA A 310 -4.42 -25.64 3.66
N LEU A 311 -4.13 -24.49 4.29
CA LEU A 311 -2.85 -23.78 4.18
C LEU A 311 -1.69 -24.57 4.82
N GLU A 312 -1.92 -25.22 5.97
CA GLU A 312 -0.93 -26.10 6.62
C GLU A 312 -0.52 -27.28 5.72
N ARG A 313 -1.46 -27.84 4.96
CA ARG A 313 -1.18 -28.94 4.03
C ARG A 313 -0.50 -28.46 2.74
N GLY A 314 -0.80 -27.25 2.32
CA GLY A 314 -0.30 -26.69 1.05
C GLY A 314 1.06 -26.01 1.15
N GLY A 315 1.57 -25.78 2.37
CA GLY A 315 2.89 -25.18 2.60
C GLY A 315 2.98 -23.66 2.38
N GLU A 316 1.87 -22.99 2.13
CA GLU A 316 1.81 -21.53 1.91
C GLU A 316 1.91 -20.75 3.23
N GLN A 317 3.15 -20.60 3.72
CA GLN A 317 3.43 -20.07 5.05
C GLN A 317 2.96 -18.62 5.25
N SER A 318 3.12 -17.74 4.25
CA SER A 318 2.67 -16.34 4.36
C SER A 318 1.15 -16.22 4.53
N LEU A 319 0.37 -16.99 3.75
CA LEU A 319 -1.09 -17.06 3.89
C LEU A 319 -1.51 -17.71 5.21
N LEU A 320 -0.72 -18.69 5.68
CA LEU A 320 -0.94 -19.34 6.97
C LEU A 320 -0.78 -18.34 8.12
N ALA A 321 0.27 -17.50 8.10
CA ALA A 321 0.48 -16.46 9.11
C ALA A 321 -0.69 -15.47 9.18
N GLU A 322 -1.22 -15.04 8.04
CA GLU A 322 -2.41 -14.17 7.98
C GLU A 322 -3.65 -14.86 8.55
N ALA A 323 -3.90 -16.12 8.17
CA ALA A 323 -5.04 -16.88 8.66
C ALA A 323 -4.95 -17.16 10.17
N LEU A 324 -3.76 -17.45 10.71
CA LEU A 324 -3.53 -17.61 12.14
C LEU A 324 -3.77 -16.30 12.90
N THR A 325 -3.33 -15.16 12.35
CA THR A 325 -3.59 -13.84 12.92
C THR A 325 -5.10 -13.57 13.01
N THR A 326 -5.83 -13.80 11.92
CA THR A 326 -7.29 -13.64 11.90
C THR A 326 -7.96 -14.60 12.88
N TYR A 327 -7.50 -15.85 12.99
CA TYR A 327 -8.06 -16.80 13.96
C TYR A 327 -7.77 -16.40 15.41
N GLY A 328 -6.59 -15.86 15.70
CA GLY A 328 -6.26 -15.28 17.01
C GLY A 328 -7.26 -14.19 17.40
N VAL A 329 -7.55 -13.26 16.50
CA VAL A 329 -8.56 -12.20 16.70
C VAL A 329 -9.96 -12.81 16.93
N VAL A 330 -10.36 -13.82 16.13
CA VAL A 330 -11.64 -14.52 16.32
C VAL A 330 -11.76 -15.09 17.73
N LEU A 331 -10.71 -15.77 18.22
CA LEU A 331 -10.73 -16.37 19.54
C LEU A 331 -10.76 -15.33 20.66
N ALA A 332 -10.07 -14.21 20.50
CA ALA A 332 -10.16 -13.10 21.45
C ALA A 332 -11.59 -12.56 21.55
N ARG A 333 -12.26 -12.38 20.42
CA ARG A 333 -13.67 -11.94 20.37
C ARG A 333 -14.66 -12.97 20.94
N LEU A 334 -14.26 -14.24 21.00
CA LEU A 334 -15.01 -15.32 21.66
C LEU A 334 -14.66 -15.48 23.15
N GLY A 335 -13.81 -14.62 23.72
CA GLY A 335 -13.37 -14.66 25.12
C GLY A 335 -12.33 -15.75 25.42
N ARG A 336 -11.76 -16.40 24.40
CA ARG A 336 -10.76 -17.47 24.54
C ARG A 336 -9.34 -16.91 24.50
N HIS A 337 -9.02 -15.99 25.42
CA HIS A 337 -7.82 -15.14 25.39
C HIS A 337 -6.49 -15.90 25.39
N ALA A 338 -6.36 -16.96 26.22
CA ALA A 338 -5.14 -17.76 26.27
C ALA A 338 -4.82 -18.42 24.90
N ARG A 339 -5.84 -19.02 24.29
CA ARG A 339 -5.68 -19.65 22.98
C ARG A 339 -5.47 -18.63 21.85
N SER A 340 -6.05 -17.43 21.98
CA SER A 340 -5.81 -16.32 21.07
C SER A 340 -4.33 -15.93 21.09
N ARG A 341 -3.73 -15.76 22.28
CA ARG A 341 -2.32 -15.42 22.43
C ARG A 341 -1.40 -16.47 21.76
N GLU A 342 -1.61 -17.76 22.06
CA GLU A 342 -0.83 -18.84 21.44
C GLU A 342 -0.85 -18.79 19.90
N LEU A 343 -2.02 -18.51 19.32
CA LEU A 343 -2.16 -18.43 17.87
C LEU A 343 -1.53 -17.18 17.27
N LEU A 344 -1.60 -16.04 17.96
CA LEU A 344 -0.95 -14.80 17.50
C LEU A 344 0.57 -14.90 17.60
N GLU A 345 1.10 -15.55 18.63
CA GLU A 345 2.53 -15.85 18.75
C GLU A 345 2.99 -16.83 17.65
N ARG A 346 2.22 -17.89 17.38
CA ARG A 346 2.49 -18.79 16.26
C ARG A 346 2.43 -18.09 14.90
N ALA A 347 1.48 -17.17 14.71
CA ALA A 347 1.38 -16.37 13.48
C ALA A 347 2.64 -15.53 13.25
N MET A 348 3.16 -14.94 14.32
CA MET A 348 4.40 -14.18 14.30
C MET A 348 5.60 -15.08 13.90
N GLU A 349 5.76 -16.24 14.56
CA GLU A 349 6.84 -17.19 14.25
C GLU A 349 6.81 -17.62 12.78
N VAL A 350 5.63 -17.97 12.26
CA VAL A 350 5.46 -18.36 10.84
C VAL A 350 5.81 -17.20 9.92
N ALA A 351 5.39 -15.96 10.24
CA ALA A 351 5.72 -14.78 9.46
C ALA A 351 7.23 -14.47 9.47
N GLU A 352 7.90 -14.61 10.61
CA GLU A 352 9.36 -14.41 10.72
C GLU A 352 10.15 -15.44 9.90
N ILE A 353 9.74 -16.71 9.90
CA ILE A 353 10.36 -17.76 9.08
C ILE A 353 10.32 -17.42 7.59
N THR A 354 9.25 -16.79 7.14
CA THR A 354 9.09 -16.38 5.73
C THR A 354 9.70 -15.02 5.41
N GLY A 355 10.24 -14.32 6.40
CA GLY A 355 10.73 -12.95 6.25
C GLY A 355 9.60 -11.90 6.12
N ASP A 356 8.34 -12.26 6.38
CA ASP A 356 7.20 -11.32 6.39
C ASP A 356 7.18 -10.50 7.69
N ARG A 357 8.09 -9.54 7.79
CA ARG A 357 8.20 -8.64 8.95
C ARG A 357 6.92 -7.87 9.22
N GLU A 358 6.18 -7.51 8.16
CA GLU A 358 4.92 -6.79 8.29
C GLU A 358 3.80 -7.70 8.84
N GLY A 359 3.74 -8.95 8.40
CA GLY A 359 2.85 -9.97 8.95
C GLY A 359 3.10 -10.22 10.45
N ALA A 360 4.38 -10.37 10.83
CA ALA A 360 4.77 -10.51 12.23
C ALA A 360 4.36 -9.28 13.06
N ALA A 361 4.55 -8.07 12.55
CA ALA A 361 4.10 -6.84 13.21
C ALA A 361 2.56 -6.78 13.35
N ARG A 362 1.81 -7.21 12.33
CA ARG A 362 0.34 -7.26 12.40
C ARG A 362 -0.16 -8.22 13.48
N ALA A 363 0.51 -9.35 13.68
CA ALA A 363 0.19 -10.28 14.77
C ALA A 363 0.41 -9.63 16.14
N LYS A 364 1.54 -8.95 16.36
CA LYS A 364 1.83 -8.20 17.59
C LYS A 364 0.84 -7.07 17.85
N ILE A 365 0.50 -6.30 16.83
CA ILE A 365 -0.53 -5.27 16.92
C ILE A 365 -1.86 -5.87 17.35
N SER A 366 -2.21 -7.07 16.84
CA SER A 366 -3.45 -7.75 17.22
C SER A 366 -3.43 -8.22 18.67
N ILE A 367 -2.28 -8.59 19.25
CA ILE A 367 -2.14 -8.85 20.69
C ILE A 367 -2.49 -7.58 21.48
N ILE A 368 -1.94 -6.43 21.09
CA ILE A 368 -2.22 -5.16 21.77
C ILE A 368 -3.70 -4.78 21.63
N GLU A 369 -4.30 -4.94 20.45
CA GLU A 369 -5.68 -4.54 20.18
C GLU A 369 -6.70 -5.41 20.91
N GLU A 370 -6.49 -6.72 20.97
CA GLU A 370 -7.49 -7.68 21.44
C GLU A 370 -7.24 -8.20 22.86
N LEU A 371 -6.00 -8.14 23.36
CA LEU A 371 -5.63 -8.74 24.65
C LEU A 371 -5.16 -7.71 25.69
N THR A 372 -5.42 -6.40 25.48
CA THR A 372 -5.02 -5.33 26.40
C THR A 372 -5.40 -5.61 27.85
N SER A 373 -6.62 -6.09 28.10
CA SER A 373 -7.12 -6.36 29.46
C SER A 373 -6.50 -7.61 30.11
N GLN A 374 -5.79 -8.43 29.34
CA GLN A 374 -5.18 -9.70 29.78
C GLN A 374 -3.64 -9.62 29.81
N THR A 375 -3.08 -8.46 29.47
CA THR A 375 -1.64 -8.26 29.31
C THR A 375 -1.20 -7.12 30.22
N SER A 376 -0.07 -7.27 30.91
CA SER A 376 0.47 -6.20 31.76
C SER A 376 0.93 -5.00 30.90
N ALA A 377 0.95 -3.82 31.51
CA ALA A 377 1.36 -2.60 30.80
C ALA A 377 2.80 -2.68 30.24
N ASP A 378 3.70 -3.30 30.99
CA ASP A 378 5.09 -3.49 30.55
C ASP A 378 5.21 -4.45 29.37
N GLU A 379 4.44 -5.54 29.36
CA GLU A 379 4.37 -6.47 28.23
C GLU A 379 3.76 -5.79 27.00
N LEU A 380 2.67 -5.03 27.16
CA LEU A 380 2.08 -4.26 26.05
C LEU A 380 3.08 -3.27 25.45
N ALA A 381 3.86 -2.59 26.30
CA ALA A 381 4.93 -1.71 25.84
C ALA A 381 6.06 -2.49 25.12
N GLY A 382 6.33 -3.72 25.54
CA GLY A 382 7.26 -4.64 24.88
C GLY A 382 6.76 -5.04 23.50
N GLU A 383 5.51 -5.49 23.40
CA GLU A 383 4.88 -5.86 22.13
C GLU A 383 4.84 -4.69 21.14
N TYR A 384 4.53 -3.49 21.63
CA TYR A 384 4.52 -2.28 20.81
C TYR A 384 5.91 -1.95 20.25
N ARG A 385 6.96 -1.95 21.10
CA ARG A 385 8.35 -1.72 20.65
C ARG A 385 8.79 -2.75 19.60
N ALA A 386 8.45 -4.02 19.80
CA ALA A 386 8.74 -5.07 18.86
C ALA A 386 7.98 -4.87 17.52
N ALA A 387 6.70 -4.49 17.57
CA ALA A 387 5.93 -4.18 16.36
C ALA A 387 6.54 -3.00 15.58
N VAL A 388 6.97 -1.92 16.27
CA VAL A 388 7.67 -0.78 15.66
C VAL A 388 8.96 -1.23 14.99
N SER A 389 9.78 -2.06 15.67
CA SER A 389 11.04 -2.58 15.12
C SER A 389 10.82 -3.45 13.87
N LEU A 390 9.77 -4.27 13.86
CA LEU A 390 9.43 -5.13 12.72
C LEU A 390 8.94 -4.32 11.52
N LEU A 391 8.12 -3.28 11.74
CA LEU A 391 7.60 -2.43 10.68
C LEU A 391 8.70 -1.59 10.02
N GLY A 392 9.70 -1.13 10.82
CA GLY A 392 10.78 -0.31 10.28
C GLY A 392 10.22 0.83 9.42
N ASP A 393 10.62 0.83 8.14
CA ASP A 393 10.17 1.83 7.15
C ASP A 393 8.91 1.39 6.39
N SER A 394 8.11 0.46 6.92
CA SER A 394 6.86 0.05 6.25
C SER A 394 5.95 1.25 5.99
N GLN A 395 5.55 1.40 4.74
CA GLN A 395 4.69 2.49 4.28
C GLN A 395 3.23 2.04 4.11
N ASP A 396 2.84 0.87 4.66
CA ASP A 396 1.44 0.46 4.60
C ASP A 396 0.57 1.34 5.51
N PRO A 397 -0.33 2.17 4.93
CA PRO A 397 -1.11 3.12 5.72
C PRO A 397 -2.06 2.44 6.72
N ALA A 398 -2.56 1.25 6.38
CA ALA A 398 -3.50 0.54 7.23
C ALA A 398 -2.80 0.01 8.49
N THR A 399 -1.63 -0.60 8.33
CA THR A 399 -0.82 -1.10 9.45
C THR A 399 -0.27 0.04 10.29
N SER A 400 0.20 1.13 9.66
CA SER A 400 0.67 2.34 10.35
C SER A 400 -0.45 2.97 11.18
N LYS A 401 -1.67 3.07 10.65
CA LYS A 401 -2.83 3.57 11.38
C LYS A 401 -3.16 2.70 12.59
N ARG A 402 -3.16 1.37 12.44
CA ARG A 402 -3.35 0.44 13.55
C ARG A 402 -2.27 0.59 14.63
N LEU A 403 -1.00 0.76 14.22
CA LEU A 403 0.10 0.98 15.15
C LEU A 403 -0.10 2.26 15.97
N ILE A 404 -0.54 3.36 15.34
CA ILE A 404 -0.84 4.62 16.05
C ILE A 404 -1.95 4.42 17.10
N TYR A 405 -3.04 3.73 16.76
CA TYR A 405 -4.11 3.43 17.72
C TYR A 405 -3.65 2.49 18.84
N SER A 406 -2.75 1.55 18.53
CA SER A 406 -2.14 0.67 19.53
C SER A 406 -1.26 1.45 20.51
N ALA A 407 -0.56 2.50 20.06
CA ALA A 407 0.20 3.39 20.94
C ALA A 407 -0.70 4.04 22.02
N LEU A 408 -1.89 4.49 21.62
CA LEU A 408 -2.84 5.08 22.58
C LEU A 408 -3.25 4.07 23.65
N ARG A 409 -3.53 2.82 23.27
CA ARG A 409 -3.87 1.74 24.23
C ARG A 409 -2.71 1.45 25.20
N VAL A 410 -1.49 1.43 24.71
CA VAL A 410 -0.30 1.22 25.55
C VAL A 410 -0.10 2.39 26.52
N VAL A 411 -0.26 3.62 26.04
CA VAL A 411 -0.18 4.83 26.89
C VAL A 411 -1.26 4.80 27.97
N ASP A 412 -2.50 4.47 27.61
CA ASP A 412 -3.60 4.36 28.57
C ASP A 412 -3.32 3.27 29.63
N ALA A 413 -2.72 2.15 29.24
CA ALA A 413 -2.36 1.05 30.16
C ALA A 413 -1.19 1.45 31.08
N LEU A 414 -0.23 2.26 30.61
CA LEU A 414 0.92 2.74 31.39
C LEU A 414 0.57 3.93 32.28
N MET A 415 -0.49 4.67 31.96
CA MET A 415 -0.94 5.76 32.82
C MET A 415 -1.58 5.17 34.07
N PRO A 416 -1.16 5.58 35.28
CA PRO A 416 -1.89 5.17 36.47
C PRO A 416 -3.33 5.63 36.29
N SER A 417 -4.26 4.68 36.43
CA SER A 417 -5.68 5.03 36.45
C SER A 417 -5.87 6.20 37.40
N PRO A 418 -6.49 7.32 36.99
CA PRO A 418 -6.80 8.35 37.95
C PRO A 418 -7.50 7.64 39.12
N PRO A 419 -7.17 8.00 40.38
CA PRO A 419 -7.80 7.35 41.50
C PRO A 419 -9.28 7.34 41.22
N VAL A 420 -9.89 6.16 41.28
CA VAL A 420 -11.33 5.97 41.08
C VAL A 420 -11.96 6.91 42.09
N GLU A 421 -12.45 8.08 41.62
CA GLU A 421 -13.27 8.91 42.49
C GLU A 421 -14.40 7.98 42.95
N PRO A 422 -14.66 7.83 44.23
CA PRO A 422 -15.69 6.96 44.72
C PRO A 422 -16.92 7.22 43.85
N GLN A 423 -17.44 6.18 43.22
CA GLN A 423 -18.71 6.25 42.50
C GLN A 423 -19.65 6.94 43.48
N VAL A 424 -20.15 8.10 43.12
CA VAL A 424 -21.16 8.79 43.90
C VAL A 424 -22.30 7.78 43.92
N GLU A 425 -22.39 7.08 45.07
CA GLU A 425 -23.60 6.32 45.39
C GLU A 425 -24.78 7.22 45.00
N GLU A 426 -25.80 6.66 44.36
CA GLU A 426 -27.02 7.38 44.01
C GLU A 426 -27.54 8.12 45.25
N SER A 427 -26.89 9.25 45.52
CA SER A 427 -27.29 10.11 46.62
C SER A 427 -28.62 10.73 46.22
N SER A 428 -29.60 10.55 47.07
CA SER A 428 -30.88 11.20 46.93
C SER A 428 -30.70 12.64 46.52
N TRP A 429 -31.55 13.16 45.66
CA TRP A 429 -31.54 14.57 45.22
C TRP A 429 -31.65 15.57 46.37
N GLU A 430 -31.81 15.08 47.62
CA GLU A 430 -31.77 15.86 48.85
C GLU A 430 -30.41 16.52 49.04
N GLY A 431 -30.41 17.85 49.02
CA GLY A 431 -29.21 18.67 49.12
C GLY A 431 -28.40 18.86 47.83
N PHE A 432 -28.84 18.24 46.71
CA PHE A 432 -28.20 18.50 45.40
C PHE A 432 -28.45 19.93 44.95
N SER A 433 -27.41 20.59 44.47
CA SER A 433 -27.49 21.90 43.84
C SER A 433 -26.70 21.88 42.55
N PHE A 434 -27.41 21.86 41.46
CA PHE A 434 -26.79 21.95 40.12
C PHE A 434 -25.80 23.10 39.98
N LYS A 435 -26.16 24.27 40.50
CA LYS A 435 -25.28 25.44 40.51
C LYS A 435 -23.98 25.18 41.25
N ARG A 436 -24.02 24.47 42.38
CA ARG A 436 -22.86 24.15 43.22
C ARG A 436 -21.94 23.14 42.48
N GLU A 437 -22.53 22.15 41.82
CA GLU A 437 -21.76 21.15 41.08
C GLU A 437 -21.10 21.76 39.84
N VAL A 438 -21.81 22.61 39.09
CA VAL A 438 -21.23 23.36 37.97
C VAL A 438 -20.04 24.23 38.42
N LEU A 439 -20.19 24.91 39.55
CA LEU A 439 -19.09 25.72 40.10
C LEU A 439 -17.88 24.89 40.53
N LYS A 440 -18.09 23.65 41.03
CA LYS A 440 -16.98 22.73 41.35
C LYS A 440 -16.23 22.30 40.10
N ILE A 441 -16.95 21.91 39.05
CA ILE A 441 -16.36 21.51 37.77
C ILE A 441 -15.63 22.69 37.13
N GLU A 442 -16.26 23.87 37.08
CA GLU A 442 -15.69 25.09 36.55
C GLU A 442 -14.37 25.46 37.28
N LYS A 443 -14.36 25.38 38.62
CA LYS A 443 -13.18 25.60 39.44
C LYS A 443 -12.05 24.62 39.09
N ARG A 444 -12.35 23.33 39.03
CA ARG A 444 -11.37 22.26 38.72
C ARG A 444 -10.73 22.48 37.35
N LEU A 445 -11.52 22.80 36.32
CA LEU A 445 -11.01 23.08 34.99
C LEU A 445 -10.12 24.31 34.94
N ILE A 446 -10.50 25.40 35.64
CA ILE A 446 -9.72 26.62 35.69
C ILE A 446 -8.40 26.37 36.44
N GLU A 447 -8.46 25.66 37.56
CA GLU A 447 -7.27 25.35 38.37
C GLU A 447 -6.28 24.49 37.57
N ARG A 448 -6.76 23.46 36.87
CA ARG A 448 -5.94 22.65 35.99
C ARG A 448 -5.31 23.48 34.89
N ALA A 449 -6.09 24.28 34.18
CA ALA A 449 -5.57 25.12 33.11
C ALA A 449 -4.53 26.17 33.61
N LEU A 450 -4.70 26.71 34.81
CA LEU A 450 -3.71 27.63 35.45
C LEU A 450 -2.42 26.86 35.79
N ARG A 451 -2.53 25.63 36.32
CA ARG A 451 -1.38 24.78 36.63
C ARG A 451 -0.60 24.42 35.36
N ASP A 452 -1.29 23.92 34.31
CA ASP A 452 -0.69 23.55 33.03
C ASP A 452 -0.09 24.77 32.30
N ALA A 453 -0.65 25.96 32.55
CA ALA A 453 -0.14 27.22 32.01
C ALA A 453 0.97 27.87 32.87
N GLY A 454 1.45 27.23 33.98
CA GLY A 454 2.43 27.79 34.89
C GLY A 454 1.97 29.10 35.56
N GLY A 455 0.68 29.20 35.88
CA GLY A 455 0.04 30.39 36.49
C GLY A 455 -0.27 31.52 35.49
N SER A 456 0.05 31.37 34.21
CA SER A 456 -0.20 32.40 33.20
C SER A 456 -1.66 32.40 32.74
N VAL A 457 -2.43 33.42 33.15
CA VAL A 457 -3.86 33.56 32.80
C VAL A 457 -4.08 33.65 31.29
N THR A 458 -3.17 34.26 30.55
CA THR A 458 -3.26 34.35 29.08
C THR A 458 -3.11 32.99 28.41
N ARG A 459 -2.24 32.11 28.93
CA ARG A 459 -2.12 30.75 28.42
C ARG A 459 -3.30 29.88 28.85
N ALA A 460 -3.71 29.98 30.13
CA ALA A 460 -4.85 29.22 30.65
C ALA A 460 -6.16 29.56 29.90
N SER A 461 -6.38 30.82 29.53
CA SER A 461 -7.56 31.22 28.76
C SER A 461 -7.61 30.56 27.38
N ARG A 462 -6.46 30.39 26.73
CA ARG A 462 -6.37 29.66 25.44
C ARG A 462 -6.64 28.19 25.60
N LEU A 463 -6.11 27.53 26.64
CA LEU A 463 -6.37 26.13 26.96
C LEU A 463 -7.86 25.86 27.21
N LEU A 464 -8.56 26.84 27.80
CA LEU A 464 -10.00 26.77 28.09
C LEU A 464 -10.88 27.26 26.93
N GLY A 465 -10.33 27.60 25.76
CA GLY A 465 -11.09 28.03 24.60
C GLY A 465 -11.68 29.45 24.69
N PHE A 466 -11.26 30.28 25.64
CA PHE A 466 -11.72 31.68 25.71
C PHE A 466 -11.09 32.52 24.60
N ARG A 467 -11.87 33.32 23.90
CA ARG A 467 -11.39 34.26 22.88
C ARG A 467 -10.52 35.37 23.47
N HIS A 468 -10.84 35.81 24.71
CA HIS A 468 -10.13 36.88 25.40
C HIS A 468 -9.77 36.46 26.83
N HIS A 469 -8.53 36.68 27.26
CA HIS A 469 -8.06 36.38 28.61
C HIS A 469 -8.82 37.15 29.69
N GLN A 470 -9.38 38.31 29.36
CA GLN A 470 -10.19 39.12 30.27
C GLN A 470 -11.46 38.38 30.73
N SER A 471 -12.04 37.52 29.86
CA SER A 471 -13.21 36.70 30.22
C SER A 471 -12.87 35.71 31.34
N LEU A 472 -11.71 35.08 31.27
CA LEU A 472 -11.23 34.17 32.33
C LEU A 472 -10.92 34.98 33.63
N ILE A 473 -10.35 36.16 33.52
CA ILE A 473 -10.10 37.04 34.68
C ILE A 473 -11.41 37.42 35.35
N ALA A 474 -12.41 37.84 34.58
CA ALA A 474 -13.73 38.20 35.12
C ALA A 474 -14.40 37.00 35.81
N LEU A 475 -14.31 35.81 35.20
CA LEU A 475 -14.85 34.55 35.76
C LEU A 475 -14.18 34.19 37.11
N ILE A 476 -12.85 34.24 37.18
CA ILE A 476 -12.10 33.98 38.42
C ILE A 476 -12.46 35.01 39.49
N ASN A 477 -12.50 36.28 39.12
CA ASN A 477 -12.81 37.35 40.09
C ASN A 477 -14.24 37.33 40.63
N SER A 478 -15.21 36.86 39.82
CA SER A 478 -16.61 36.81 40.19
C SER A 478 -17.01 35.55 40.94
N ARG A 479 -16.44 34.37 40.55
CA ARG A 479 -16.92 33.05 41.02
C ARG A 479 -15.87 32.22 41.76
N HIS A 480 -14.57 32.43 41.50
CA HIS A 480 -13.47 31.59 41.98
C HIS A 480 -12.31 32.42 42.55
N ARG A 481 -12.62 33.33 43.45
CA ARG A 481 -11.63 34.25 44.07
C ARG A 481 -10.51 33.53 44.81
N ASP A 482 -10.78 32.33 45.28
CA ASP A 482 -9.82 31.46 45.96
C ASP A 482 -8.66 31.02 45.02
N LEU A 483 -8.88 31.02 43.71
CA LEU A 483 -7.84 30.70 42.71
C LEU A 483 -6.91 31.92 42.41
N LEU A 484 -7.12 33.05 43.03
CA LEU A 484 -6.25 34.22 42.82
C LEU A 484 -4.79 33.99 43.22
N GLY A 485 -4.56 33.15 44.25
CA GLY A 485 -3.22 32.77 44.72
C GLY A 485 -2.44 31.85 43.76
N THR A 486 -3.11 31.15 42.84
CA THR A 486 -2.48 30.25 41.86
C THR A 486 -1.94 30.97 40.63
N ARG A 487 -2.13 32.26 40.51
CA ARG A 487 -1.66 33.09 39.40
C ARG A 487 -0.18 33.46 39.59
N SER A 488 0.60 33.33 38.55
CA SER A 488 1.94 33.93 38.54
C SER A 488 1.85 35.45 38.30
N ALA A 489 2.66 36.22 39.02
CA ALA A 489 2.80 37.65 38.76
C ALA A 489 3.25 37.85 37.30
N VAL A 490 2.56 38.75 36.58
CA VAL A 490 2.96 39.12 35.22
C VAL A 490 4.33 39.82 35.32
N ARG A 491 5.40 39.10 35.02
CA ARG A 491 6.71 39.75 34.83
C ARG A 491 6.57 40.69 33.64
N LYS A 492 6.65 42.02 33.90
CA LYS A 492 6.74 43.03 32.84
C LYS A 492 7.86 42.61 31.91
N ARG A 493 7.54 42.23 30.68
CA ARG A 493 8.53 42.11 29.61
C ARG A 493 9.23 43.47 29.55
N ARG A 494 10.53 43.52 29.80
CA ARG A 494 11.33 44.67 29.43
C ARG A 494 11.17 44.80 27.92
N HIS A 495 10.37 45.79 27.50
CA HIS A 495 10.39 46.25 26.13
C HIS A 495 11.79 46.81 25.91
N HIS A 496 12.60 46.18 25.10
CA HIS A 496 13.66 46.85 24.40
C HIS A 496 12.97 47.84 23.46
N LEU A 497 12.77 49.06 23.97
CA LEU A 497 12.43 50.20 23.17
C LEU A 497 13.66 50.50 22.31
N PHE A 498 13.60 50.22 21.03
CA PHE A 498 14.36 50.99 20.07
C PHE A 498 13.83 52.42 20.18
N SER A 499 14.56 53.25 20.92
CA SER A 499 14.31 54.67 20.98
C SER A 499 14.61 55.28 19.62
N LYS A 500 13.57 55.61 18.88
CA LYS A 500 13.70 56.56 17.79
C LYS A 500 14.18 57.89 18.41
N PRO A 501 15.22 58.56 17.89
CA PRO A 501 15.68 59.83 18.42
C PRO A 501 14.55 60.87 18.27
N ARG A 502 14.25 61.53 19.37
CA ARG A 502 13.34 62.65 19.45
C ARG A 502 13.88 63.79 18.57
N LYS A 503 13.20 64.15 17.50
CA LYS A 503 13.45 65.40 16.76
C LYS A 503 13.19 66.58 17.75
N THR A 504 14.25 67.26 18.13
CA THR A 504 14.18 68.54 18.82
C THR A 504 13.59 69.60 17.92
N ARG A 505 12.52 70.18 18.33
CA ARG A 505 11.84 71.33 17.76
C ARG A 505 12.77 72.57 17.90
N LYS A 506 13.36 73.08 16.83
CA LYS A 506 13.97 74.41 16.76
C LYS A 506 12.94 75.35 16.18
N MET A 507 12.70 76.40 16.91
CA MET A 507 11.97 77.61 16.50
C MET A 507 12.81 78.45 15.51
N PRO A 508 12.17 79.35 14.73
CA PRO A 508 12.71 79.90 13.52
C PRO A 508 13.54 81.17 13.76
N LYS A 509 14.53 81.43 12.95
CA LYS A 509 15.02 82.75 12.63
C LYS A 509 15.27 82.94 11.15
N ALA A 510 14.81 84.08 10.72
CA ALA A 510 14.72 84.60 9.36
C ALA A 510 16.06 84.83 8.65
N GLY A 511 15.99 84.88 7.36
CA GLY A 511 16.81 85.80 6.61
C GLY A 511 17.62 85.14 5.47
N GLU A 512 17.21 85.47 4.28
CA GLU A 512 17.93 85.93 3.10
C GLU A 512 18.51 84.91 2.09
N ASN A 513 17.91 85.09 0.95
CA ASN A 513 18.46 85.11 -0.43
C ASN A 513 19.08 83.85 -1.05
N GLY A 514 18.44 83.53 -2.17
CA GLY A 514 18.83 82.61 -3.22
C GLY A 514 20.07 83.01 -4.02
N PRO A 515 20.33 82.60 -5.26
CA PRO A 515 19.57 81.66 -6.06
C PRO A 515 20.47 80.63 -6.82
N SER A 516 19.78 79.82 -7.60
CA SER A 516 20.22 79.22 -8.87
C SER A 516 21.00 77.89 -8.89
N GLY A 517 20.52 77.02 -9.74
CA GLY A 517 21.28 76.19 -10.59
C GLY A 517 20.92 74.71 -10.64
N ALA A 518 20.01 74.39 -11.49
CA ALA A 518 20.07 73.45 -12.61
C ALA A 518 20.71 72.07 -12.41
N GLY A 519 20.04 71.09 -12.93
CA GLY A 519 20.60 69.93 -13.54
C GLY A 519 20.14 68.60 -12.98
N GLU A 520 19.05 68.07 -13.49
CA GLU A 520 18.99 66.95 -14.44
C GLU A 520 19.72 65.68 -14.00
N SER A 521 19.03 64.65 -13.88
CA SER A 521 18.69 63.52 -14.76
C SER A 521 18.80 62.18 -14.03
N GLN A 522 17.74 61.48 -14.12
CA GLN A 522 17.74 59.99 -14.16
C GLN A 522 18.63 59.47 -15.29
N PRO A 523 18.97 58.19 -15.47
CA PRO A 523 18.09 57.05 -15.40
C PRO A 523 18.70 55.72 -14.89
N GLU A 524 17.86 54.84 -14.53
CA GLU A 524 17.61 53.45 -15.05
C GLU A 524 18.75 52.44 -15.22
N VAL A 525 18.34 51.22 -14.96
CA VAL A 525 18.62 49.92 -15.65
C VAL A 525 19.74 49.07 -15.02
N ASP A 526 19.39 47.96 -14.56
CA ASP A 526 19.17 46.61 -15.08
C ASP A 526 20.11 45.55 -14.52
N ALA A 527 19.49 44.49 -14.15
CA ALA A 527 19.73 43.09 -14.47
C ALA A 527 21.07 42.41 -14.13
N SER A 528 20.80 41.27 -13.67
CA SER A 528 21.41 39.96 -14.02
C SER A 528 22.58 39.43 -13.22
N ALA A 529 22.28 38.34 -12.70
CA ALA A 529 22.87 37.01 -12.96
C ALA A 529 24.10 36.55 -12.16
N VAL A 530 23.92 35.39 -11.63
CA VAL A 530 24.69 34.16 -11.90
C VAL A 530 25.68 33.67 -10.83
N THR A 531 25.44 32.42 -10.54
CA THR A 531 26.32 31.27 -10.16
C THR A 531 26.79 31.16 -8.72
N ALA A 532 26.49 30.10 -8.10
CA ALA A 532 26.89 28.66 -8.19
C ALA A 532 27.88 28.26 -7.11
N ALA A 533 27.67 27.04 -6.72
CA ALA A 533 28.60 26.12 -6.02
C ALA A 533 28.84 26.41 -4.53
N ASP A 534 28.98 25.51 -3.62
CA ASP A 534 29.32 24.10 -3.69
C ASP A 534 29.14 23.45 -2.32
N GLU A 535 28.94 22.14 -2.34
CA GLU A 535 29.46 21.09 -1.45
C GLU A 535 29.00 20.93 0.01
N SER A 536 28.56 19.71 0.16
CA SER A 536 28.86 18.69 1.21
C SER A 536 28.29 18.87 2.64
N ASN A 537 27.38 18.05 2.98
CA ASN A 537 27.55 16.81 3.77
C ASN A 537 26.27 15.98 3.75
#